data_15c381cb49666e2edd31e988dc782c31
#
_entry.id   15c381cb49666e2edd31e988dc782c31
#
_cell.length_a   1.000
_cell.length_b   1.000
_cell.length_c   1.000
_cell.angle_alpha   90.00
_cell.angle_beta   90.00
_cell.angle_gamma   90.00
#
_symmetry.space_group_name_H-M   'P 1'
#
loop_
_entity.id
_entity.type
_entity.pdbx_description
1 polymer ?
#
loop_
_entity_poly.entity_id
_entity_poly.type
_entity_poly.pdbx_seq_one_letter_code
_entity_poly.pdbx_strand_id
1 'polypeptide(L)'
;MNEVGIKDYLPADRAQVLIEALPYIQRFSERVVLIKIGGSTLVDQTLFDRLAEDVVLLHSVGIKPIIVHGGGPQIGHELRLAGKETSFIDGLRVTDQETLKVVSKVLKGQVGRRIVDAIISLGGPAVSLSGETENLISVTPISKELGFVGKITDIAPHLLNTLIEDGQIPVVSTLGIDDKGQSYNINADTAAGALAGALQVQKVIYLSDVPGLLSDKDDVSTLISSITTLEVEEMVISKGVSDGMIPKVNSCIDALRQGVGSAHLLDGRIPHVVLLELFTDEGIGTMIVEED
;
A
#
# COMPACT_ATOMS: atom_id res chain seq x y z
N MET A 1 13.15 24.12 12.81
CA MET A 1 14.31 23.74 11.94
C MET A 1 14.12 24.47 10.63
N ASN A 2 15.07 25.31 10.22
CA ASN A 2 14.98 25.96 8.91
C ASN A 2 15.05 24.88 7.82
N GLU A 3 14.07 24.84 6.90
CA GLU A 3 14.16 24.02 5.70
C GLU A 3 15.42 24.44 4.93
N VAL A 4 16.42 23.58 4.93
CA VAL A 4 17.57 23.71 4.04
C VAL A 4 17.06 23.44 2.63
N GLY A 5 16.82 24.48 1.86
CA GLY A 5 16.32 24.34 0.50
C GLY A 5 17.39 23.70 -0.41
N ILE A 6 16.96 22.94 -1.43
CA ILE A 6 17.86 22.35 -2.44
C ILE A 6 18.82 23.41 -3.03
N LYS A 7 18.46 24.68 -3.02
CA LYS A 7 19.28 25.80 -3.47
C LYS A 7 20.55 26.03 -2.64
N ASP A 8 20.59 25.53 -1.40
CA ASP A 8 21.71 25.73 -0.47
C ASP A 8 22.84 24.69 -0.67
N TYR A 9 22.60 23.63 -1.44
CA TYR A 9 23.63 22.65 -1.81
C TYR A 9 24.48 23.15 -2.98
N LEU A 10 25.78 22.92 -2.91
CA LEU A 10 26.66 23.16 -4.04
C LEU A 10 26.26 22.29 -5.25
N PRO A 11 26.47 22.74 -6.50
CA PRO A 11 26.13 21.91 -7.67
C PRO A 11 26.79 20.54 -7.66
N ALA A 12 28.01 20.43 -7.13
CA ALA A 12 28.72 19.14 -6.96
C ALA A 12 28.01 18.20 -5.98
N ASP A 13 27.50 18.71 -4.85
CA ASP A 13 26.80 17.91 -3.85
C ASP A 13 25.49 17.32 -4.41
N ARG A 14 24.78 18.11 -5.24
CA ARG A 14 23.56 17.62 -5.93
C ARG A 14 23.87 16.49 -6.92
N ALA A 15 24.97 16.60 -7.66
CA ALA A 15 25.41 15.54 -8.56
C ALA A 15 25.80 14.29 -7.77
N GLN A 16 26.46 14.45 -6.62
CA GLN A 16 26.86 13.34 -5.77
C GLN A 16 25.66 12.55 -5.25
N VAL A 17 24.61 13.23 -4.76
CA VAL A 17 23.36 12.57 -4.31
C VAL A 17 22.74 11.71 -5.42
N LEU A 18 22.73 12.20 -6.68
CA LEU A 18 22.21 11.42 -7.81
C LEU A 18 23.08 10.18 -8.10
N ILE A 19 24.40 10.30 -7.97
CA ILE A 19 25.32 9.18 -8.17
C ILE A 19 25.19 8.15 -7.06
N GLU A 20 24.95 8.56 -5.83
CA GLU A 20 24.71 7.67 -4.69
C GLU A 20 23.44 6.83 -4.87
N ALA A 21 22.40 7.35 -5.53
CA ALA A 21 21.20 6.61 -5.86
C ALA A 21 21.39 5.56 -6.99
N LEU A 22 22.45 5.68 -7.82
CA LEU A 22 22.64 4.85 -9.01
C LEU A 22 22.67 3.33 -8.75
N PRO A 23 23.37 2.80 -7.73
CA PRO A 23 23.37 1.34 -7.44
C PRO A 23 21.97 0.81 -7.13
N TYR A 24 21.16 1.60 -6.43
CA TYR A 24 19.78 1.23 -6.07
C TYR A 24 18.87 1.26 -7.30
N ILE A 25 18.98 2.29 -8.15
CA ILE A 25 18.26 2.37 -9.42
C ILE A 25 18.57 1.13 -10.27
N GLN A 26 19.85 0.76 -10.41
CA GLN A 26 20.25 -0.43 -11.16
C GLN A 26 19.71 -1.74 -10.53
N ARG A 27 19.69 -1.85 -9.20
CA ARG A 27 19.17 -3.01 -8.48
C ARG A 27 17.68 -3.21 -8.67
N PHE A 28 16.91 -2.12 -8.71
CA PHE A 28 15.45 -2.16 -8.79
C PHE A 28 14.90 -1.92 -10.19
N SER A 29 15.74 -1.57 -11.18
CA SER A 29 15.32 -1.42 -12.58
C SER A 29 14.60 -2.68 -13.06
N GLU A 30 13.48 -2.51 -13.76
CA GLU A 30 12.58 -3.57 -14.26
C GLU A 30 11.89 -4.40 -13.15
N ARG A 31 12.12 -4.07 -11.88
CA ARG A 31 11.47 -4.79 -10.77
C ARG A 31 10.11 -4.17 -10.43
N VAL A 32 9.15 -5.05 -10.11
CA VAL A 32 7.83 -4.62 -9.65
C VAL A 32 7.89 -4.31 -8.17
N VAL A 33 7.39 -3.13 -7.79
CA VAL A 33 7.24 -2.67 -6.40
C VAL A 33 5.77 -2.32 -6.18
N LEU A 34 5.12 -3.00 -5.24
CA LEU A 34 3.75 -2.71 -4.89
C LEU A 34 3.72 -1.78 -3.67
N ILE A 35 3.02 -0.66 -3.80
CA ILE A 35 2.88 0.35 -2.73
C ILE A 35 1.42 0.40 -2.30
N LYS A 36 1.15 0.00 -1.07
CA LYS A 36 -0.17 0.15 -0.47
C LYS A 36 -0.26 1.49 0.24
N ILE A 37 -1.24 2.30 -0.14
CA ILE A 37 -1.50 3.61 0.45
C ILE A 37 -2.84 3.66 1.21
N GLY A 38 -2.81 4.40 2.34
CA GLY A 38 -3.98 4.60 3.20
C GLY A 38 -3.72 5.69 4.24
N GLY A 39 -4.61 5.80 5.22
CA GLY A 39 -4.42 6.68 6.37
C GLY A 39 -4.19 8.14 6.03
N SER A 40 -3.24 8.75 6.73
CA SER A 40 -2.87 10.17 6.60
C SER A 40 -2.38 10.55 5.21
N THR A 41 -1.65 9.68 4.52
CA THR A 41 -1.14 9.92 3.17
C THR A 41 -2.24 10.27 2.16
N LEU A 42 -3.45 9.70 2.33
CA LEU A 42 -4.60 10.03 1.48
C LEU A 42 -5.37 11.28 1.95
N VAL A 43 -5.15 11.74 3.17
CA VAL A 43 -5.85 12.88 3.77
C VAL A 43 -5.04 14.16 3.66
N ASP A 44 -3.76 14.11 3.97
CA ASP A 44 -2.84 15.23 3.87
C ASP A 44 -2.44 15.48 2.41
N GLN A 45 -2.73 16.68 1.90
CA GLN A 45 -2.46 17.03 0.51
C GLN A 45 -0.95 17.05 0.21
N THR A 46 -0.13 17.53 1.14
CA THR A 46 1.32 17.61 0.93
C THR A 46 1.94 16.22 0.84
N LEU A 47 1.59 15.32 1.75
CA LEU A 47 2.06 13.92 1.72
C LEU A 47 1.60 13.20 0.46
N PHE A 48 0.35 13.45 0.05
CA PHE A 48 -0.21 12.89 -1.17
C PHE A 48 0.54 13.34 -2.43
N ASP A 49 0.85 14.65 -2.53
CA ASP A 49 1.58 15.20 -3.67
C ASP A 49 3.01 14.64 -3.74
N ARG A 50 3.69 14.53 -2.57
CA ARG A 50 5.04 13.92 -2.49
C ARG A 50 5.04 12.46 -2.90
N LEU A 51 4.02 11.69 -2.49
CA LEU A 51 3.90 10.30 -2.93
C LEU A 51 3.69 10.19 -4.45
N ALA A 52 2.89 11.06 -5.05
CA ALA A 52 2.70 11.07 -6.50
C ALA A 52 4.02 11.37 -7.23
N GLU A 53 4.83 12.32 -6.73
CA GLU A 53 6.18 12.60 -7.22
C GLU A 53 7.08 11.37 -7.12
N ASP A 54 7.07 10.67 -5.97
CA ASP A 54 7.83 9.44 -5.74
C ASP A 54 7.48 8.36 -6.78
N VAL A 55 6.19 8.09 -6.97
CA VAL A 55 5.71 7.07 -7.90
C VAL A 55 6.14 7.37 -9.34
N VAL A 56 6.04 8.64 -9.77
CA VAL A 56 6.47 9.06 -11.11
C VAL A 56 7.99 8.96 -11.27
N LEU A 57 8.76 9.32 -10.25
CA LEU A 57 10.22 9.16 -10.26
C LEU A 57 10.60 7.66 -10.37
N LEU A 58 10.01 6.78 -9.55
CA LEU A 58 10.25 5.35 -9.63
C LEU A 58 10.01 4.81 -11.04
N HIS A 59 8.87 5.14 -11.64
CA HIS A 59 8.55 4.74 -12.99
C HIS A 59 9.57 5.29 -14.02
N SER A 60 9.97 6.56 -13.89
CA SER A 60 10.89 7.23 -14.80
C SER A 60 12.30 6.63 -14.79
N VAL A 61 12.71 6.01 -13.67
CA VAL A 61 14.01 5.33 -13.55
C VAL A 61 13.93 3.82 -13.86
N GLY A 62 12.79 3.34 -14.42
CA GLY A 62 12.61 1.97 -14.87
C GLY A 62 12.13 0.99 -13.81
N ILE A 63 11.74 1.45 -12.62
CA ILE A 63 11.04 0.62 -11.63
C ILE A 63 9.56 0.54 -12.04
N LYS A 64 8.90 -0.58 -11.77
CA LYS A 64 7.50 -0.84 -12.14
C LYS A 64 6.58 -0.73 -10.92
N PRO A 65 6.10 0.49 -10.55
CA PRO A 65 5.25 0.66 -9.38
C PRO A 65 3.81 0.22 -9.65
N ILE A 66 3.20 -0.43 -8.66
CA ILE A 66 1.77 -0.71 -8.58
C ILE A 66 1.24 -0.03 -7.32
N ILE A 67 0.14 0.67 -7.43
CA ILE A 67 -0.51 1.30 -6.29
C ILE A 67 -1.75 0.50 -5.91
N VAL A 68 -1.84 0.12 -4.63
CA VAL A 68 -3.06 -0.43 -4.03
C VAL A 68 -3.55 0.55 -2.98
N HIS A 69 -4.80 0.96 -3.05
CA HIS A 69 -5.30 1.96 -2.12
C HIS A 69 -6.58 1.55 -1.41
N GLY A 70 -6.66 1.94 -0.14
CA GLY A 70 -7.91 2.00 0.61
C GLY A 70 -8.57 3.38 0.49
N GLY A 71 -9.42 3.70 1.47
CA GLY A 71 -10.13 4.98 1.53
C GLY A 71 -10.93 5.11 2.82
N GLY A 72 -10.45 4.50 3.91
CA GLY A 72 -11.16 4.44 5.19
C GLY A 72 -11.68 5.80 5.69
N PRO A 73 -10.84 6.84 5.77
CA PRO A 73 -11.25 8.18 6.17
C PRO A 73 -12.31 8.79 5.24
N GLN A 74 -12.13 8.68 3.91
CA GLN A 74 -13.04 9.21 2.90
C GLN A 74 -14.39 8.47 2.94
N ILE A 75 -14.37 7.14 3.05
CA ILE A 75 -15.60 6.34 3.22
C ILE A 75 -16.33 6.76 4.49
N GLY A 76 -15.61 6.88 5.62
CA GLY A 76 -16.21 7.33 6.87
C GLY A 76 -16.81 8.73 6.79
N HIS A 77 -16.19 9.63 6.04
CA HIS A 77 -16.72 10.98 5.78
C HIS A 77 -18.02 10.92 4.98
N GLU A 78 -18.05 10.21 3.85
CA GLU A 78 -19.25 10.08 3.00
C GLU A 78 -20.40 9.39 3.73
N LEU A 79 -20.12 8.36 4.56
CA LEU A 79 -21.16 7.70 5.37
C LEU A 79 -21.76 8.67 6.39
N ARG A 80 -20.95 9.48 7.07
CA ARG A 80 -21.46 10.50 8.01
C ARG A 80 -22.31 11.54 7.30
N LEU A 81 -21.93 11.98 6.11
CA LEU A 81 -22.76 12.90 5.29
C LEU A 81 -24.10 12.26 4.90
N ALA A 82 -24.13 10.95 4.71
CA ALA A 82 -25.35 10.19 4.44
C ALA A 82 -26.14 9.86 5.72
N GLY A 83 -25.75 10.37 6.89
CA GLY A 83 -26.40 10.10 8.18
C GLY A 83 -26.21 8.66 8.69
N LYS A 84 -25.17 7.95 8.22
CA LYS A 84 -24.92 6.55 8.54
C LYS A 84 -23.71 6.38 9.45
N GLU A 85 -23.90 5.66 10.55
CA GLU A 85 -22.81 5.29 11.44
C GLU A 85 -21.99 4.15 10.85
N THR A 86 -20.69 4.16 11.15
CA THR A 86 -19.74 3.13 10.76
C THR A 86 -19.43 2.22 11.95
N SER A 87 -19.56 0.91 11.78
CA SER A 87 -19.11 -0.07 12.75
C SER A 87 -18.02 -0.97 12.19
N PHE A 88 -17.21 -1.53 13.08
CA PHE A 88 -16.11 -2.43 12.74
C PHE A 88 -16.19 -3.69 13.62
N ILE A 89 -15.84 -4.82 13.05
CA ILE A 89 -15.62 -6.09 13.73
C ILE A 89 -14.23 -6.58 13.34
N ASP A 90 -13.35 -6.79 14.29
CA ASP A 90 -11.96 -7.23 14.11
C ASP A 90 -11.20 -6.37 13.07
N GLY A 91 -11.41 -5.05 13.11
CA GLY A 91 -10.78 -4.11 12.18
C GLY A 91 -11.41 -4.07 10.77
N LEU A 92 -12.39 -4.91 10.47
CA LEU A 92 -13.12 -4.93 9.22
C LEU A 92 -14.40 -4.10 9.31
N ARG A 93 -14.62 -3.21 8.33
CA ARG A 93 -15.82 -2.38 8.27
C ARG A 93 -17.06 -3.21 7.98
N VAL A 94 -18.03 -3.22 8.88
CA VAL A 94 -19.35 -3.80 8.60
C VAL A 94 -19.94 -3.08 7.38
N THR A 95 -20.26 -3.84 6.35
CA THR A 95 -20.62 -3.30 5.03
C THR A 95 -21.94 -3.88 4.57
N ASP A 96 -23.05 -3.19 4.84
CA ASP A 96 -24.34 -3.50 4.25
C ASP A 96 -24.44 -2.99 2.80
N GLN A 97 -25.56 -3.23 2.13
CA GLN A 97 -25.77 -2.87 0.73
C GLN A 97 -25.60 -1.37 0.46
N GLU A 98 -26.05 -0.49 1.36
CA GLU A 98 -25.92 0.96 1.22
C GLU A 98 -24.48 1.40 1.46
N THR A 99 -23.84 0.85 2.49
CA THR A 99 -22.42 1.09 2.77
C THR A 99 -21.56 0.65 1.58
N LEU A 100 -21.85 -0.50 0.96
CA LEU A 100 -21.12 -0.97 -0.21
C LEU A 100 -21.18 0.00 -1.39
N LYS A 101 -22.38 0.62 -1.63
CA LYS A 101 -22.51 1.65 -2.67
C LYS A 101 -21.61 2.85 -2.40
N VAL A 102 -21.55 3.31 -1.13
CA VAL A 102 -20.66 4.41 -0.73
C VAL A 102 -19.20 4.00 -0.89
N VAL A 103 -18.81 2.82 -0.41
CA VAL A 103 -17.45 2.27 -0.56
C VAL A 103 -17.03 2.25 -2.03
N SER A 104 -17.85 1.68 -2.91
CA SER A 104 -17.58 1.61 -4.35
C SER A 104 -17.43 2.99 -4.99
N LYS A 105 -18.36 3.93 -4.68
CA LYS A 105 -18.29 5.32 -5.15
C LYS A 105 -16.99 6.00 -4.73
N VAL A 106 -16.62 5.85 -3.45
CA VAL A 106 -15.42 6.50 -2.88
C VAL A 106 -14.15 5.89 -3.46
N LEU A 107 -14.02 4.57 -3.44
CA LEU A 107 -12.79 3.91 -3.88
C LEU A 107 -12.55 4.13 -5.38
N LYS A 108 -13.52 3.83 -6.23
CA LYS A 108 -13.38 3.96 -7.70
C LYS A 108 -13.45 5.42 -8.16
N GLY A 109 -14.44 6.16 -7.68
CA GLY A 109 -14.79 7.47 -8.24
C GLY A 109 -14.05 8.65 -7.62
N GLN A 110 -13.60 8.55 -6.38
CA GLN A 110 -12.94 9.66 -5.67
C GLN A 110 -11.44 9.36 -5.45
N VAL A 111 -11.10 8.34 -4.66
CA VAL A 111 -9.72 8.08 -4.25
C VAL A 111 -8.88 7.59 -5.43
N GLY A 112 -9.31 6.53 -6.12
CA GLY A 112 -8.57 5.99 -7.27
C GLY A 112 -8.38 7.01 -8.37
N ARG A 113 -9.43 7.77 -8.70
CA ARG A 113 -9.34 8.84 -9.70
C ARG A 113 -8.37 9.93 -9.28
N ARG A 114 -8.42 10.40 -8.02
CA ARG A 114 -7.50 11.43 -7.52
C ARG A 114 -6.04 10.99 -7.62
N ILE A 115 -5.74 9.71 -7.32
CA ILE A 115 -4.38 9.17 -7.43
C ILE A 115 -3.94 9.17 -8.90
N VAL A 116 -4.78 8.67 -9.80
CA VAL A 116 -4.47 8.63 -11.24
C VAL A 116 -4.28 10.04 -11.80
N ASP A 117 -5.19 10.98 -11.49
CA ASP A 117 -5.10 12.36 -11.98
C ASP A 117 -3.80 13.05 -11.50
N ALA A 118 -3.37 12.79 -10.24
CA ALA A 118 -2.13 13.33 -9.71
C ALA A 118 -0.90 12.78 -10.44
N ILE A 119 -0.82 11.47 -10.64
CA ILE A 119 0.29 10.83 -11.36
C ILE A 119 0.33 11.30 -12.82
N ILE A 120 -0.81 11.38 -13.51
CA ILE A 120 -0.89 11.87 -14.89
C ILE A 120 -0.46 13.34 -14.99
N SER A 121 -0.82 14.19 -14.02
CA SER A 121 -0.43 15.61 -14.02
C SER A 121 1.08 15.81 -13.93
N LEU A 122 1.80 14.82 -13.39
CA LEU A 122 3.26 14.77 -13.31
C LEU A 122 3.91 14.02 -14.49
N GLY A 123 3.11 13.56 -15.48
CA GLY A 123 3.58 12.88 -16.68
C GLY A 123 3.68 11.35 -16.55
N GLY A 124 3.21 10.75 -15.45
CA GLY A 124 3.18 9.29 -15.27
C GLY A 124 1.99 8.65 -15.98
N PRO A 125 2.14 7.47 -16.61
CA PRO A 125 1.07 6.79 -17.35
C PRO A 125 0.21 5.91 -16.41
N ALA A 126 -0.61 6.52 -15.54
CA ALA A 126 -1.41 5.80 -14.57
C ALA A 126 -2.78 5.35 -15.11
N VAL A 127 -3.21 4.15 -14.69
CA VAL A 127 -4.51 3.56 -15.04
C VAL A 127 -5.23 3.12 -13.77
N SER A 128 -6.50 3.55 -13.62
CA SER A 128 -7.36 3.14 -12.50
C SER A 128 -8.03 1.80 -12.77
N LEU A 129 -7.92 0.88 -11.81
CA LEU A 129 -8.56 -0.43 -11.80
C LEU A 129 -9.35 -0.64 -10.51
N SER A 130 -10.35 -1.51 -10.59
CA SER A 130 -10.96 -2.12 -9.42
C SER A 130 -10.55 -3.60 -9.36
N GLY A 131 -10.44 -4.17 -8.17
CA GLY A 131 -10.29 -5.61 -8.04
C GLY A 131 -11.42 -6.43 -8.67
N GLU A 132 -12.56 -5.79 -8.99
CA GLU A 132 -13.67 -6.39 -9.76
C GLU A 132 -13.36 -6.48 -11.27
N THR A 133 -12.42 -5.65 -11.78
CA THR A 133 -12.11 -5.58 -13.22
C THR A 133 -11.54 -6.90 -13.69
N GLU A 134 -12.20 -7.53 -14.67
CA GLU A 134 -11.82 -8.83 -15.23
C GLU A 134 -11.63 -9.94 -14.16
N ASN A 135 -12.38 -9.84 -13.06
CA ASN A 135 -12.26 -10.74 -11.90
C ASN A 135 -10.84 -10.76 -11.29
N LEU A 136 -10.14 -9.62 -11.31
CA LEU A 136 -8.79 -9.50 -10.76
C LEU A 136 -8.71 -10.02 -9.33
N ILE A 137 -9.72 -9.74 -8.49
CA ILE A 137 -9.82 -10.24 -7.11
C ILE A 137 -11.13 -11.00 -6.92
N SER A 138 -11.06 -12.32 -6.91
CA SER A 138 -12.19 -13.20 -6.60
C SER A 138 -12.36 -13.35 -5.09
N VAL A 139 -13.60 -13.33 -4.62
CA VAL A 139 -13.90 -13.37 -3.18
C VAL A 139 -15.09 -14.25 -2.84
N THR A 140 -15.16 -14.64 -1.56
CA THR A 140 -16.36 -15.17 -0.91
C THR A 140 -16.72 -14.30 0.29
N PRO A 141 -17.99 -14.24 0.74
CA PRO A 141 -18.35 -13.49 1.95
C PRO A 141 -17.65 -14.06 3.19
N ILE A 142 -17.19 -13.21 4.10
CA ILE A 142 -16.53 -13.62 5.35
C ILE A 142 -17.59 -14.13 6.34
N SER A 143 -18.59 -13.32 6.66
CA SER A 143 -19.68 -13.67 7.58
C SER A 143 -20.93 -12.83 7.29
N LYS A 144 -22.09 -13.29 7.83
CA LYS A 144 -23.34 -12.54 7.72
C LYS A 144 -23.30 -11.21 8.49
N GLU A 145 -22.60 -11.18 9.61
CA GLU A 145 -22.50 -9.99 10.47
C GLU A 145 -21.68 -8.88 9.80
N LEU A 146 -20.66 -9.23 9.04
CA LEU A 146 -19.86 -8.29 8.25
C LEU A 146 -20.58 -7.83 6.97
N GLY A 147 -21.57 -8.57 6.48
CA GLY A 147 -22.29 -8.28 5.25
C GLY A 147 -21.42 -8.46 4.01
N PHE A 148 -21.30 -7.42 3.19
CA PHE A 148 -20.54 -7.45 1.94
C PHE A 148 -19.05 -7.17 2.16
N VAL A 149 -18.42 -7.94 3.03
CA VAL A 149 -16.96 -7.97 3.21
C VAL A 149 -16.44 -9.30 2.66
N GLY A 150 -15.47 -9.20 1.74
CA GLY A 150 -14.94 -10.34 0.99
C GLY A 150 -13.67 -10.92 1.60
N LYS A 151 -13.61 -12.26 1.65
CA LYS A 151 -12.39 -13.04 1.81
C LYS A 151 -11.87 -13.37 0.42
N ILE A 152 -10.63 -13.00 0.12
CA ILE A 152 -9.97 -13.31 -1.14
C ILE A 152 -9.82 -14.82 -1.29
N THR A 153 -10.22 -15.34 -2.43
CA THR A 153 -10.10 -16.76 -2.78
C THR A 153 -9.15 -17.00 -3.94
N ASP A 154 -9.02 -16.01 -4.84
CA ASP A 154 -8.12 -16.09 -5.98
C ASP A 154 -7.76 -14.69 -6.48
N ILE A 155 -6.58 -14.59 -7.12
CA ILE A 155 -6.10 -13.39 -7.82
C ILE A 155 -5.77 -13.78 -9.25
N ALA A 156 -6.34 -13.06 -10.23
CA ALA A 156 -6.04 -13.21 -11.65
C ALA A 156 -5.09 -12.10 -12.14
N PRO A 157 -3.76 -12.23 -12.03
CA PRO A 157 -2.81 -11.13 -12.22
C PRO A 157 -2.59 -10.74 -13.69
N HIS A 158 -3.21 -11.44 -14.65
CA HIS A 158 -2.94 -11.28 -16.08
C HIS A 158 -3.10 -9.83 -16.57
N LEU A 159 -4.20 -9.17 -16.19
CA LEU A 159 -4.43 -7.77 -16.55
C LEU A 159 -3.33 -6.84 -16.00
N LEU A 160 -2.92 -7.05 -14.75
CA LEU A 160 -1.84 -6.25 -14.14
C LEU A 160 -0.51 -6.47 -14.85
N ASN A 161 -0.17 -7.72 -15.15
CA ASN A 161 1.05 -8.05 -15.92
C ASN A 161 1.07 -7.34 -17.28
N THR A 162 -0.03 -7.41 -18.03
CA THR A 162 -0.15 -6.72 -19.32
C THR A 162 0.07 -5.21 -19.19
N LEU A 163 -0.59 -4.56 -18.22
CA LEU A 163 -0.45 -3.12 -18.01
C LEU A 163 0.98 -2.73 -17.60
N ILE A 164 1.63 -3.53 -16.76
CA ILE A 164 3.02 -3.31 -16.33
C ILE A 164 3.98 -3.46 -17.53
N GLU A 165 3.77 -4.47 -18.36
CA GLU A 165 4.56 -4.70 -19.60
C GLU A 165 4.38 -3.56 -20.60
N ASP A 166 3.17 -3.00 -20.70
CA ASP A 166 2.85 -1.81 -21.51
C ASP A 166 3.37 -0.50 -20.89
N GLY A 167 4.13 -0.56 -19.79
CA GLY A 167 4.70 0.61 -19.09
C GLY A 167 3.67 1.47 -18.36
N GLN A 168 2.49 0.92 -18.03
CA GLN A 168 1.49 1.64 -17.24
C GLN A 168 1.74 1.49 -15.75
N ILE A 169 1.22 2.44 -14.96
CA ILE A 169 1.19 2.40 -13.49
C ILE A 169 -0.22 2.01 -13.05
N PRO A 170 -0.48 0.73 -12.68
CA PRO A 170 -1.79 0.30 -12.21
C PRO A 170 -2.11 0.91 -10.83
N VAL A 171 -3.31 1.48 -10.69
CA VAL A 171 -3.86 1.99 -9.42
C VAL A 171 -5.11 1.19 -9.09
N VAL A 172 -5.00 0.29 -8.11
CA VAL A 172 -6.00 -0.74 -7.80
C VAL A 172 -6.80 -0.37 -6.57
N SER A 173 -8.11 -0.26 -6.71
CA SER A 173 -9.05 -0.11 -5.58
C SER A 173 -9.48 -1.47 -5.03
N THR A 174 -9.61 -1.56 -3.70
CA THR A 174 -9.77 -2.80 -2.94
C THR A 174 -11.22 -3.26 -2.83
N LEU A 175 -11.80 -3.57 -3.98
CA LEU A 175 -13.07 -4.27 -4.14
C LEU A 175 -12.80 -5.64 -4.77
N GLY A 176 -13.66 -6.60 -4.51
CA GLY A 176 -13.62 -7.91 -5.16
C GLY A 176 -14.99 -8.34 -5.61
N ILE A 177 -15.05 -9.43 -6.36
CA ILE A 177 -16.27 -9.95 -6.95
C ILE A 177 -16.41 -11.44 -6.67
N ASP A 178 -17.62 -11.92 -6.39
CA ASP A 178 -17.89 -13.35 -6.29
C ASP A 178 -18.30 -13.96 -7.64
N ASP A 179 -18.52 -15.27 -7.66
CA ASP A 179 -18.92 -16.05 -8.82
C ASP A 179 -20.30 -15.65 -9.39
N LYS A 180 -21.09 -14.88 -8.62
CA LYS A 180 -22.42 -14.39 -9.02
C LYS A 180 -22.40 -12.93 -9.50
N GLY A 181 -21.22 -12.31 -9.54
CA GLY A 181 -21.06 -10.90 -9.92
C GLY A 181 -21.41 -9.92 -8.79
N GLN A 182 -21.48 -10.39 -7.53
CA GLN A 182 -21.70 -9.52 -6.38
C GLN A 182 -20.38 -8.94 -5.91
N SER A 183 -20.35 -7.61 -5.76
CA SER A 183 -19.18 -6.87 -5.25
C SER A 183 -19.05 -6.98 -3.74
N TYR A 184 -17.80 -6.95 -3.26
CA TYR A 184 -17.46 -6.96 -1.84
C TYR A 184 -16.35 -5.95 -1.54
N ASN A 185 -16.43 -5.34 -0.35
CA ASN A 185 -15.37 -4.55 0.24
C ASN A 185 -14.26 -5.46 0.76
N ILE A 186 -13.01 -5.14 0.47
CA ILE A 186 -11.84 -5.93 0.93
C ILE A 186 -10.95 -5.03 1.80
N ASN A 187 -10.36 -5.60 2.85
CA ASN A 187 -9.31 -4.91 3.60
C ASN A 187 -8.13 -4.59 2.67
N ALA A 188 -7.67 -3.34 2.71
CA ALA A 188 -6.66 -2.88 1.77
C ALA A 188 -5.27 -3.51 2.00
N ASP A 189 -4.92 -3.83 3.25
CA ASP A 189 -3.65 -4.51 3.55
C ASP A 189 -3.70 -5.96 3.03
N THR A 190 -4.82 -6.67 3.27
CA THR A 190 -5.05 -8.02 2.75
C THR A 190 -5.02 -8.06 1.23
N ALA A 191 -5.68 -7.09 0.55
CA ALA A 191 -5.66 -7.01 -0.91
C ALA A 191 -4.24 -6.76 -1.45
N ALA A 192 -3.47 -5.87 -0.80
CA ALA A 192 -2.10 -5.57 -1.20
C ALA A 192 -1.19 -6.80 -1.09
N GLY A 193 -1.27 -7.55 0.02
CA GLY A 193 -0.49 -8.77 0.20
C GLY A 193 -0.83 -9.85 -0.81
N ALA A 194 -2.13 -10.10 -1.04
CA ALA A 194 -2.58 -11.08 -2.03
C ALA A 194 -2.13 -10.73 -3.46
N LEU A 195 -2.27 -9.46 -3.86
CA LEU A 195 -1.79 -8.98 -5.16
C LEU A 195 -0.26 -9.07 -5.28
N ALA A 196 0.47 -8.70 -4.22
CA ALA A 196 1.92 -8.79 -4.18
C ALA A 196 2.40 -10.24 -4.33
N GLY A 197 1.78 -11.17 -3.62
CA GLY A 197 2.08 -12.61 -3.71
C GLY A 197 1.79 -13.17 -5.10
N ALA A 198 0.60 -12.89 -5.68
CA ALA A 198 0.23 -13.37 -7.00
C ALA A 198 1.15 -12.84 -8.13
N LEU A 199 1.69 -11.63 -7.96
CA LEU A 199 2.63 -11.00 -8.89
C LEU A 199 4.10 -11.30 -8.57
N GLN A 200 4.39 -11.94 -7.42
CA GLN A 200 5.74 -12.20 -6.92
C GLN A 200 6.64 -10.95 -6.99
N VAL A 201 6.11 -9.82 -6.48
CA VAL A 201 6.80 -8.53 -6.55
C VAL A 201 8.12 -8.55 -5.80
N GLN A 202 9.08 -7.70 -6.21
CA GLN A 202 10.36 -7.57 -5.51
C GLN A 202 10.20 -7.02 -4.09
N LYS A 203 9.32 -6.04 -3.93
CA LYS A 203 8.99 -5.44 -2.63
C LYS A 203 7.50 -5.12 -2.54
N VAL A 204 6.90 -5.33 -1.37
CA VAL A 204 5.62 -4.76 -1.00
C VAL A 204 5.81 -3.74 0.12
N ILE A 205 5.34 -2.52 -0.07
CA ILE A 205 5.48 -1.40 0.86
C ILE A 205 4.10 -1.02 1.39
N TYR A 206 3.94 -1.03 2.70
CA TYR A 206 2.73 -0.59 3.38
C TYR A 206 2.97 0.78 4.02
N LEU A 207 2.39 1.82 3.46
CA LEU A 207 2.37 3.14 4.09
C LEU A 207 1.29 3.18 5.17
N SER A 208 1.66 3.61 6.37
CA SER A 208 0.88 3.54 7.58
C SER A 208 1.07 4.82 8.42
N ASP A 209 0.30 4.99 9.48
CA ASP A 209 0.40 6.12 10.41
C ASP A 209 1.28 5.79 11.63
N VAL A 210 2.08 4.73 11.52
CA VAL A 210 3.04 4.30 12.55
C VAL A 210 4.41 4.07 11.93
N PRO A 211 5.51 4.24 12.67
CA PRO A 211 6.87 4.17 12.13
C PRO A 211 7.27 2.78 11.62
N GLY A 212 6.65 1.72 12.12
CA GLY A 212 6.94 0.32 11.83
C GLY A 212 6.60 -0.55 13.02
N LEU A 213 7.26 -1.69 13.18
CA LEU A 213 7.19 -2.54 14.37
C LEU A 213 8.12 -2.02 15.46
N LEU A 214 7.62 -1.97 16.68
CA LEU A 214 8.36 -1.55 17.87
C LEU A 214 8.54 -2.75 18.78
N SER A 215 9.70 -2.93 19.39
CA SER A 215 9.90 -3.95 20.43
C SER A 215 9.17 -3.59 21.73
N ASP A 216 8.99 -2.30 22.00
CA ASP A 216 8.06 -1.76 22.99
C ASP A 216 7.08 -0.82 22.27
N LYS A 217 5.80 -1.21 22.20
CA LYS A 217 4.75 -0.47 21.47
C LYS A 217 4.54 0.98 21.97
N ASP A 218 5.01 1.30 23.17
CA ASP A 218 4.85 2.61 23.81
C ASP A 218 6.12 3.48 23.65
N ASP A 219 7.21 2.94 23.06
CA ASP A 219 8.48 3.64 22.83
C ASP A 219 8.92 3.57 21.36
N VAL A 220 8.77 4.69 20.63
CA VAL A 220 9.15 4.82 19.23
C VAL A 220 10.66 4.65 18.96
N SER A 221 11.50 4.82 19.99
CA SER A 221 12.95 4.61 19.88
C SER A 221 13.34 3.14 19.72
N THR A 222 12.38 2.23 19.96
CA THR A 222 12.55 0.77 19.87
C THR A 222 12.15 0.20 18.51
N LEU A 223 12.18 1.02 17.45
CA LEU A 223 11.87 0.61 16.09
C LEU A 223 12.78 -0.55 15.65
N ILE A 224 12.14 -1.61 15.17
CA ILE A 224 12.83 -2.79 14.63
C ILE A 224 13.05 -2.53 13.14
N SER A 225 14.31 -2.38 12.73
CA SER A 225 14.66 -2.09 11.33
C SER A 225 14.52 -3.30 10.41
N SER A 226 14.79 -4.51 10.91
CA SER A 226 14.64 -5.77 10.16
C SER A 226 14.22 -6.90 11.08
N ILE A 227 13.33 -7.77 10.60
CA ILE A 227 12.77 -8.88 11.37
C ILE A 227 12.33 -10.00 10.41
N THR A 228 12.39 -11.25 10.85
CA THR A 228 11.92 -12.40 10.09
C THR A 228 10.41 -12.66 10.28
N THR A 229 9.81 -13.44 9.38
CA THR A 229 8.40 -13.84 9.51
C THR A 229 8.13 -14.60 10.80
N LEU A 230 9.05 -15.47 11.24
CA LEU A 230 8.91 -16.23 12.49
C LEU A 230 8.93 -15.33 13.72
N GLU A 231 9.87 -14.39 13.79
CA GLU A 231 9.95 -13.42 14.89
C GLU A 231 8.68 -12.55 14.97
N VAL A 232 8.11 -12.14 13.81
CA VAL A 232 6.84 -11.41 13.77
C VAL A 232 5.70 -12.27 14.31
N GLU A 233 5.62 -13.55 13.94
CA GLU A 233 4.61 -14.48 14.46
C GLU A 233 4.72 -14.64 15.98
N GLU A 234 5.94 -14.76 16.52
CA GLU A 234 6.18 -14.79 17.97
C GLU A 234 5.73 -13.50 18.66
N MET A 235 5.99 -12.33 18.05
CA MET A 235 5.51 -11.05 18.55
C MET A 235 3.98 -10.96 18.56
N VAL A 236 3.30 -11.49 17.55
CA VAL A 236 1.82 -11.55 17.49
C VAL A 236 1.29 -12.46 18.62
N ILE A 237 1.86 -13.65 18.80
CA ILE A 237 1.45 -14.62 19.84
C ILE A 237 1.67 -14.02 21.24
N SER A 238 2.78 -13.35 21.49
CA SER A 238 3.10 -12.70 22.75
C SER A 238 2.35 -11.40 23.02
N LYS A 239 1.48 -10.95 22.08
CA LYS A 239 0.76 -9.67 22.12
C LYS A 239 1.68 -8.44 22.13
N GLY A 240 2.88 -8.56 21.57
CA GLY A 240 3.81 -7.46 21.36
C GLY A 240 3.38 -6.53 20.20
N VAL A 241 2.46 -6.97 19.35
CA VAL A 241 1.91 -6.21 18.23
C VAL A 241 0.54 -5.65 18.60
N SER A 242 0.26 -4.39 18.30
CA SER A 242 -1.06 -3.79 18.54
C SER A 242 -2.13 -4.38 17.59
N ASP A 243 -3.38 -4.44 18.06
CA ASP A 243 -4.50 -5.03 17.30
C ASP A 243 -4.64 -4.45 15.89
N GLY A 244 -4.43 -3.13 15.73
CA GLY A 244 -4.49 -2.46 14.42
C GLY A 244 -3.35 -2.83 13.45
N MET A 245 -2.24 -3.36 13.96
CA MET A 245 -1.11 -3.82 13.15
C MET A 245 -1.22 -5.30 12.73
N ILE A 246 -1.99 -6.13 13.48
CA ILE A 246 -2.12 -7.57 13.21
C ILE A 246 -2.52 -7.87 11.75
N PRO A 247 -3.57 -7.25 11.17
CA PRO A 247 -3.92 -7.50 9.76
C PRO A 247 -2.79 -7.15 8.79
N LYS A 248 -2.01 -6.14 9.13
CA LYS A 248 -0.92 -5.63 8.30
C LYS A 248 0.28 -6.59 8.31
N VAL A 249 0.72 -7.02 9.49
CA VAL A 249 1.83 -7.98 9.61
C VAL A 249 1.44 -9.35 9.03
N ASN A 250 0.21 -9.82 9.23
CA ASN A 250 -0.26 -11.05 8.61
C ASN A 250 -0.24 -10.96 7.09
N SER A 251 -0.64 -9.81 6.53
CA SER A 251 -0.56 -9.57 5.09
C SER A 251 0.89 -9.57 4.56
N CYS A 252 1.85 -9.05 5.34
CA CYS A 252 3.27 -9.15 5.01
C CYS A 252 3.74 -10.62 4.97
N ILE A 253 3.42 -11.39 6.03
CA ILE A 253 3.78 -12.80 6.14
C ILE A 253 3.20 -13.61 4.98
N ASP A 254 1.90 -13.44 4.69
CA ASP A 254 1.22 -14.13 3.60
C ASP A 254 1.85 -13.82 2.23
N ALA A 255 2.24 -12.56 2.00
CA ALA A 255 2.90 -12.15 0.77
C ALA A 255 4.30 -12.77 0.63
N LEU A 256 5.11 -12.73 1.68
CA LEU A 256 6.45 -13.32 1.71
C LEU A 256 6.40 -14.83 1.44
N ARG A 257 5.50 -15.56 2.09
CA ARG A 257 5.29 -17.00 1.86
C ARG A 257 4.84 -17.36 0.44
N GLN A 258 4.34 -16.38 -0.31
CA GLN A 258 4.02 -16.52 -1.73
C GLN A 258 5.16 -16.12 -2.66
N GLY A 259 6.36 -15.80 -2.13
CA GLY A 259 7.55 -15.52 -2.90
C GLY A 259 7.83 -14.04 -3.16
N VAL A 260 7.19 -13.11 -2.42
CA VAL A 260 7.58 -11.69 -2.42
C VAL A 260 8.97 -11.55 -1.81
N GLY A 261 9.84 -10.74 -2.40
CA GLY A 261 11.24 -10.63 -1.96
C GLY A 261 11.41 -10.01 -0.58
N SER A 262 10.62 -8.95 -0.25
CA SER A 262 10.57 -8.34 1.08
C SER A 262 9.29 -7.54 1.28
N ALA A 263 8.83 -7.40 2.53
CA ALA A 263 7.72 -6.56 2.91
C ALA A 263 8.19 -5.44 3.85
N HIS A 264 7.68 -4.22 3.64
CA HIS A 264 8.14 -3.04 4.36
C HIS A 264 6.97 -2.30 4.99
N LEU A 265 7.09 -1.97 6.27
CA LEU A 265 6.15 -1.13 7.00
C LEU A 265 6.79 0.25 7.20
N LEU A 266 6.24 1.28 6.57
CA LEU A 266 6.81 2.63 6.56
C LEU A 266 5.81 3.66 7.10
N ASP A 267 6.34 4.70 7.74
CA ASP A 267 5.56 5.85 8.17
C ASP A 267 5.23 6.76 6.98
N GLY A 268 4.01 6.65 6.48
CA GLY A 268 3.51 7.47 5.37
C GLY A 268 3.40 8.97 5.67
N ARG A 269 3.71 9.42 6.90
CA ARG A 269 3.79 10.84 7.29
C ARG A 269 5.16 11.45 7.00
N ILE A 270 6.15 10.64 6.65
CA ILE A 270 7.47 11.10 6.25
C ILE A 270 7.43 11.43 4.74
N PRO A 271 7.71 12.68 4.33
CA PRO A 271 7.78 13.03 2.92
C PRO A 271 8.83 12.19 2.19
N HIS A 272 8.50 11.74 0.98
CA HIS A 272 9.39 10.93 0.13
C HIS A 272 9.89 9.62 0.77
N VAL A 273 9.12 9.06 1.73
CA VAL A 273 9.51 7.85 2.47
C VAL A 273 9.77 6.66 1.55
N VAL A 274 9.07 6.57 0.42
CA VAL A 274 9.27 5.48 -0.56
C VAL A 274 10.63 5.59 -1.25
N LEU A 275 11.07 6.80 -1.59
CA LEU A 275 12.40 7.03 -2.17
C LEU A 275 13.50 6.77 -1.15
N LEU A 276 13.31 7.22 0.09
CA LEU A 276 14.26 6.98 1.18
C LEU A 276 14.44 5.48 1.41
N GLU A 277 13.36 4.69 1.41
CA GLU A 277 13.43 3.23 1.56
C GLU A 277 14.11 2.52 0.37
N LEU A 278 13.89 3.00 -0.85
CA LEU A 278 14.39 2.31 -2.04
C LEU A 278 15.80 2.74 -2.44
N PHE A 279 16.21 3.97 -2.11
CA PHE A 279 17.44 4.59 -2.63
C PHE A 279 18.45 4.99 -1.56
N THR A 280 18.27 4.53 -0.31
CA THR A 280 19.25 4.72 0.77
C THR A 280 19.49 3.43 1.55
N ASP A 281 20.61 3.35 2.27
CA ASP A 281 20.91 2.25 3.21
C ASP A 281 20.27 2.47 4.59
N GLU A 282 19.72 3.66 4.82
CA GLU A 282 19.06 4.00 6.09
C GLU A 282 17.65 3.40 6.12
N GLY A 283 17.47 2.33 6.88
CA GLY A 283 16.15 1.74 7.13
C GLY A 283 15.24 2.72 7.88
N ILE A 284 14.18 3.21 7.23
CA ILE A 284 13.25 4.22 7.80
C ILE A 284 12.06 3.59 8.49
N GLY A 285 11.85 2.30 8.31
CA GLY A 285 10.75 1.54 8.87
C GLY A 285 11.17 0.15 9.29
N THR A 286 10.26 -0.80 9.16
CA THR A 286 10.55 -2.21 9.41
C THR A 286 10.53 -2.99 8.11
N MET A 287 11.61 -3.65 7.79
CA MET A 287 11.69 -4.66 6.74
C MET A 287 11.38 -6.04 7.33
N ILE A 288 10.45 -6.75 6.71
CA ILE A 288 10.14 -8.14 7.05
C ILE A 288 10.62 -9.03 5.89
N VAL A 289 11.33 -10.10 6.23
CA VAL A 289 11.87 -11.08 5.27
C VAL A 289 11.46 -12.48 5.66
N GLU A 290 11.43 -13.39 4.67
CA GLU A 290 11.31 -14.83 4.96
C GLU A 290 12.62 -15.30 5.61
N GLU A 291 12.54 -16.32 6.45
CA GLU A 291 13.74 -16.97 6.99
C GLU A 291 14.34 -17.88 5.91
N ASP A 292 15.69 -17.87 5.79
CA ASP A 292 16.44 -18.71 4.84
C ASP A 292 16.37 -20.22 5.17
#